data_b63a99aa3f44fee47528a07f7cd95a3b
#
_entry.id   b63a99aa3f44fee47528a07f7cd95a3b
#
_cell.length_a   1.000
_cell.length_b   1.000
_cell.length_c   1.000
_cell.angle_alpha   90.00
_cell.angle_beta   90.00
_cell.angle_gamma   90.00
#
_symmetry.space_group_name_H-M   'P 1'
#
loop_
_entity.id
_entity.type
_entity.pdbx_description
1 polymer ?
#
loop_
_entity_poly.entity_id
_entity_poly.type
_entity_poly.pdbx_seq_one_letter_code
_entity_poly.pdbx_strand_id
1 'polypeptide(L)'
;GVPCPPFSVAGKQLGADDERDLFPQMLRLVQEINPRIVMIENVRGILSSKFNAYREQVLQTLKKLGYSTHLQLLNASDYGVPQLRPRVIIIGIRRDLADVFMFPEKIPEKTLSVGETLYDLMSANGWKAVEEWRRTANKIAPTLVGGSKKHGGPDLGPTRARKAWAELGVDGRG
;
A
#
# COMPACT_ATOMS: atom_id res chain seq x y z
N GLY A 1 -1.53 -10.55 4.16
CA GLY A 1 -2.26 -9.90 3.07
C GLY A 1 -2.31 -10.76 1.82
N VAL A 2 -3.37 -10.63 1.05
CA VAL A 2 -3.51 -11.35 -0.23
C VAL A 2 -2.51 -10.75 -1.23
N PRO A 3 -1.73 -11.58 -1.97
CA PRO A 3 -0.72 -11.09 -2.91
C PRO A 3 -1.29 -10.12 -3.95
N CYS A 4 -0.55 -9.05 -4.21
CA CYS A 4 -0.94 -8.02 -5.18
C CYS A 4 -0.54 -8.27 -6.66
N PRO A 5 0.33 -9.25 -7.03
CA PRO A 5 0.73 -9.45 -8.42
C PRO A 5 -0.43 -9.60 -9.42
N PRO A 6 -1.54 -10.28 -9.10
CA PRO A 6 -2.67 -10.40 -10.00
C PRO A 6 -3.29 -9.05 -10.41
N PHE A 7 -3.17 -8.03 -9.58
CA PHE A 7 -3.81 -6.70 -9.72
C PHE A 7 -2.83 -5.56 -9.93
N SER A 8 -1.52 -5.83 -9.83
CA SER A 8 -0.47 -4.81 -9.93
C SER A 8 -0.31 -4.33 -11.37
N VAL A 9 -0.19 -3.00 -11.55
CA VAL A 9 0.14 -2.36 -12.85
C VAL A 9 1.50 -2.83 -13.39
N ALA A 10 2.43 -3.24 -12.52
CA ALA A 10 3.72 -3.80 -12.91
C ALA A 10 3.64 -5.28 -13.34
N GLY A 11 2.50 -5.95 -13.15
CA GLY A 11 2.26 -7.34 -13.51
C GLY A 11 1.45 -7.51 -14.80
N LYS A 12 1.11 -8.76 -15.13
CA LYS A 12 0.28 -9.10 -16.29
C LYS A 12 -1.21 -8.77 -16.09
N GLN A 13 -1.61 -8.40 -14.88
CA GLN A 13 -2.99 -8.07 -14.50
C GLN A 13 -4.01 -9.17 -14.88
N LEU A 14 -3.68 -10.43 -14.61
CA LEU A 14 -4.53 -11.57 -14.95
C LEU A 14 -5.74 -11.71 -14.00
N GLY A 15 -5.70 -11.08 -12.81
CA GLY A 15 -6.80 -11.16 -11.85
C GLY A 15 -7.06 -12.59 -11.39
N ALA A 16 -8.29 -13.07 -11.56
CA ALA A 16 -8.70 -14.43 -11.18
C ALA A 16 -7.96 -15.55 -11.93
N ASP A 17 -7.41 -15.27 -13.13
CA ASP A 17 -6.68 -16.24 -13.94
C ASP A 17 -5.18 -16.31 -13.56
N ASP A 18 -4.75 -15.58 -12.54
CA ASP A 18 -3.38 -15.59 -12.04
C ASP A 18 -3.23 -16.70 -10.98
N GLU A 19 -2.30 -17.65 -11.20
CA GLU A 19 -2.01 -18.74 -10.25
C GLU A 19 -1.64 -18.24 -8.84
N ARG A 20 -1.24 -16.95 -8.74
CA ARG A 20 -0.92 -16.29 -7.46
C ARG A 20 -2.13 -15.63 -6.80
N ASP A 21 -3.34 -15.80 -7.36
CA ASP A 21 -4.56 -15.31 -6.73
C ASP A 21 -4.89 -16.15 -5.49
N LEU A 22 -4.73 -15.55 -4.33
CA LEU A 22 -5.04 -16.18 -3.05
C LEU A 22 -6.35 -15.66 -2.41
N PHE A 23 -7.15 -14.86 -3.11
CA PHE A 23 -8.47 -14.45 -2.58
C PHE A 23 -9.39 -15.65 -2.30
N PRO A 24 -9.48 -16.69 -3.16
CA PRO A 24 -10.27 -17.87 -2.85
C PRO A 24 -9.82 -18.56 -1.54
N GLN A 25 -8.51 -18.67 -1.32
CA GLN A 25 -7.95 -19.25 -0.09
C GLN A 25 -8.23 -18.37 1.13
N MET A 26 -8.12 -17.05 0.98
CA MET A 26 -8.44 -16.11 2.05
C MET A 26 -9.92 -16.23 2.44
N LEU A 27 -10.85 -16.30 1.47
CA LEU A 27 -12.29 -16.47 1.73
C LEU A 27 -12.59 -17.82 2.41
N ARG A 28 -11.92 -18.90 2.00
CA ARG A 28 -12.00 -20.20 2.67
C ARG A 28 -11.58 -20.10 4.15
N LEU A 29 -10.43 -19.45 4.42
CA LEU A 29 -9.95 -19.26 5.79
C LEU A 29 -10.92 -18.38 6.62
N VAL A 30 -11.50 -17.35 6.03
CA VAL A 30 -12.51 -16.53 6.69
C VAL A 30 -13.73 -17.38 7.08
N GLN A 31 -14.17 -18.28 6.20
CA GLN A 31 -15.28 -19.19 6.47
C GLN A 31 -14.95 -20.18 7.60
N GLU A 32 -13.77 -20.77 7.58
CA GLU A 32 -13.35 -21.77 8.57
C GLU A 32 -13.11 -21.18 9.96
N ILE A 33 -12.41 -20.02 10.01
CA ILE A 33 -12.02 -19.36 11.28
C ILE A 33 -13.17 -18.52 11.85
N ASN A 34 -14.05 -18.01 10.99
CA ASN A 34 -15.15 -17.11 11.34
C ASN A 34 -14.69 -15.94 12.24
N PRO A 35 -13.68 -15.16 11.85
CA PRO A 35 -13.12 -14.11 12.69
C PRO A 35 -14.15 -12.98 12.91
N ARG A 36 -14.01 -12.26 14.01
CA ARG A 36 -14.88 -11.10 14.30
C ARG A 36 -14.70 -9.97 13.28
N ILE A 37 -13.47 -9.75 12.82
CA ILE A 37 -13.08 -8.73 11.85
C ILE A 37 -12.13 -9.35 10.83
N VAL A 38 -12.30 -8.97 9.57
CA VAL A 38 -11.39 -9.29 8.46
C VAL A 38 -10.83 -7.97 7.93
N MET A 39 -9.50 -7.87 7.80
CA MET A 39 -8.85 -6.76 7.12
C MET A 39 -8.06 -7.29 5.92
N ILE A 40 -8.36 -6.73 4.74
CA ILE A 40 -7.68 -7.08 3.49
C ILE A 40 -7.01 -5.81 2.95
N GLU A 41 -5.72 -5.88 2.70
CA GLU A 41 -4.96 -4.82 2.04
C GLU A 41 -4.57 -5.25 0.64
N ASN A 42 -4.70 -4.34 -0.32
CA ASN A 42 -4.23 -4.58 -1.69
C ASN A 42 -3.80 -3.27 -2.38
N VAL A 43 -3.20 -3.39 -3.55
CA VAL A 43 -2.77 -2.24 -4.36
C VAL A 43 -3.97 -1.55 -5.02
N ARG A 44 -3.81 -0.25 -5.34
CA ARG A 44 -4.83 0.55 -6.04
C ARG A 44 -5.36 -0.12 -7.31
N GLY A 45 -4.54 -0.95 -7.98
CA GLY A 45 -4.90 -1.62 -9.23
C GLY A 45 -6.18 -2.45 -9.15
N ILE A 46 -6.53 -3.00 -7.98
CA ILE A 46 -7.78 -3.76 -7.78
C ILE A 46 -9.04 -2.92 -7.99
N LEU A 47 -8.94 -1.59 -7.96
CA LEU A 47 -10.05 -0.66 -8.24
C LEU A 47 -10.25 -0.38 -9.73
N SER A 48 -9.37 -0.87 -10.60
CA SER A 48 -9.54 -0.75 -12.05
C SER A 48 -10.88 -1.36 -12.48
N SER A 49 -11.52 -0.77 -13.49
CA SER A 49 -12.78 -1.27 -14.08
C SER A 49 -12.65 -2.73 -14.55
N LYS A 50 -11.47 -3.13 -15.01
CA LYS A 50 -11.15 -4.51 -15.40
C LYS A 50 -11.46 -5.53 -14.28
N PHE A 51 -11.30 -5.14 -13.02
CA PHE A 51 -11.50 -6.01 -11.86
C PHE A 51 -12.81 -5.77 -11.10
N ASN A 52 -13.73 -4.98 -11.65
CA ASN A 52 -15.00 -4.69 -10.97
C ASN A 52 -15.78 -5.96 -10.62
N ALA A 53 -16.01 -6.83 -11.60
CA ALA A 53 -16.77 -8.07 -11.38
C ALA A 53 -16.10 -8.97 -10.33
N TYR A 54 -14.78 -9.10 -10.39
CA TYR A 54 -14.00 -9.89 -9.43
C TYR A 54 -14.09 -9.32 -8.02
N ARG A 55 -13.88 -8.00 -7.87
CA ARG A 55 -13.97 -7.31 -6.57
C ARG A 55 -15.37 -7.44 -5.97
N GLU A 56 -16.42 -7.25 -6.79
CA GLU A 56 -17.80 -7.44 -6.35
C GLU A 56 -18.06 -8.88 -5.90
N GLN A 57 -17.53 -9.88 -6.60
CA GLN A 57 -17.64 -11.27 -6.18
C GLN A 57 -17.01 -11.52 -4.80
N VAL A 58 -15.83 -10.96 -4.52
CA VAL A 58 -15.17 -11.07 -3.21
C VAL A 58 -16.03 -10.42 -2.13
N LEU A 59 -16.53 -9.19 -2.37
CA LEU A 59 -17.38 -8.48 -1.40
C LEU A 59 -18.70 -9.21 -1.15
N GLN A 60 -19.35 -9.74 -2.19
CA GLN A 60 -20.57 -10.51 -2.06
C GLN A 60 -20.34 -11.82 -1.28
N THR A 61 -19.20 -12.47 -1.49
CA THR A 61 -18.86 -13.68 -0.73
C THR A 61 -18.70 -13.37 0.76
N LEU A 62 -17.99 -12.28 1.12
CA LEU A 62 -17.90 -11.84 2.51
C LEU A 62 -19.29 -11.53 3.09
N LYS A 63 -20.17 -10.87 2.32
CA LYS A 63 -21.55 -10.59 2.74
C LYS A 63 -22.34 -11.88 2.99
N LYS A 64 -22.20 -12.91 2.13
CA LYS A 64 -22.82 -14.21 2.31
C LYS A 64 -22.29 -14.94 3.55
N LEU A 65 -21.02 -14.75 3.87
CA LEU A 65 -20.39 -15.28 5.10
C LEU A 65 -20.77 -14.50 6.37
N GLY A 66 -21.66 -13.50 6.26
CA GLY A 66 -22.19 -12.79 7.42
C GLY A 66 -21.46 -11.51 7.80
N TYR A 67 -20.65 -10.95 6.90
CA TYR A 67 -19.91 -9.70 7.15
C TYR A 67 -20.57 -8.47 6.51
N SER A 68 -20.60 -7.35 7.23
CA SER A 68 -20.72 -6.00 6.65
C SER A 68 -19.36 -5.59 6.09
N THR A 69 -19.32 -4.97 4.91
CA THR A 69 -18.04 -4.65 4.25
C THR A 69 -17.89 -3.16 3.98
N HIS A 70 -16.73 -2.60 4.31
CA HIS A 70 -16.32 -1.24 4.03
C HIS A 70 -15.08 -1.27 3.16
N LEU A 71 -15.01 -0.45 2.11
CA LEU A 71 -13.88 -0.36 1.20
C LEU A 71 -13.48 1.09 1.02
N GLN A 72 -12.18 1.39 1.19
CA GLN A 72 -11.63 2.71 0.93
C GLN A 72 -10.22 2.63 0.33
N LEU A 73 -9.90 3.59 -0.55
CA LEU A 73 -8.54 3.85 -0.97
C LEU A 73 -7.91 4.84 0.00
N LEU A 74 -6.86 4.41 0.71
CA LEU A 74 -6.08 5.24 1.61
C LEU A 74 -4.71 5.52 0.99
N ASN A 75 -4.15 6.68 1.28
CA ASN A 75 -2.78 7.02 0.90
C ASN A 75 -1.99 7.35 2.17
N ALA A 76 -0.85 6.73 2.37
CA ALA A 76 -0.04 6.88 3.58
C ALA A 76 0.30 8.35 3.89
N SER A 77 0.50 9.19 2.86
CA SER A 77 0.74 10.61 3.05
C SER A 77 -0.42 11.37 3.69
N ASP A 78 -1.65 10.89 3.56
CA ASP A 78 -2.82 11.50 4.17
C ASP A 78 -2.87 11.29 5.70
N TYR A 79 -1.94 10.47 6.24
CA TYR A 79 -1.87 10.05 7.64
C TYR A 79 -0.49 10.29 8.28
N GLY A 80 0.25 11.29 7.80
CA GLY A 80 1.52 11.71 8.38
C GLY A 80 2.75 10.91 7.95
N VAL A 81 2.62 9.96 7.02
CA VAL A 81 3.77 9.21 6.48
C VAL A 81 4.28 9.92 5.22
N PRO A 82 5.56 10.30 5.10
CA PRO A 82 6.08 11.05 3.94
C PRO A 82 6.25 10.16 2.70
N GLN A 83 5.23 9.38 2.36
CA GLN A 83 5.23 8.43 1.25
C GLN A 83 3.91 8.41 0.50
N LEU A 84 3.97 8.60 -0.81
CA LEU A 84 2.85 8.37 -1.72
C LEU A 84 2.62 6.86 -1.89
N ARG A 85 1.86 6.28 -0.97
CA ARG A 85 1.58 4.84 -0.92
C ARG A 85 0.07 4.58 -0.88
N PRO A 86 -0.61 4.63 -2.04
CA PRO A 86 -2.04 4.32 -2.10
C PRO A 86 -2.28 2.82 -1.87
N ARG A 87 -3.22 2.50 -0.99
CA ARG A 87 -3.65 1.14 -0.68
C ARG A 87 -5.16 1.06 -0.56
N VAL A 88 -5.72 0.02 -1.13
CA VAL A 88 -7.12 -0.33 -0.94
C VAL A 88 -7.22 -1.16 0.33
N ILE A 89 -8.05 -0.71 1.25
CA ILE A 89 -8.36 -1.42 2.48
C ILE A 89 -9.82 -1.85 2.43
N ILE A 90 -10.06 -3.14 2.65
CA ILE A 90 -11.39 -3.72 2.82
C ILE A 90 -11.49 -4.20 4.25
N ILE A 91 -12.50 -3.73 4.98
CA ILE A 91 -12.82 -4.18 6.32
C ILE A 91 -14.13 -4.95 6.24
N GLY A 92 -14.13 -6.17 6.75
CA GLY A 92 -15.34 -6.99 6.97
C GLY A 92 -15.60 -7.10 8.46
N ILE A 93 -16.79 -6.73 8.93
CA ILE A 93 -17.20 -6.84 10.32
C ILE A 93 -18.36 -7.82 10.38
N ARG A 94 -18.23 -8.83 11.25
CA ARG A 94 -19.28 -9.82 11.43
C ARG A 94 -20.58 -9.16 11.92
N ARG A 95 -21.72 -9.45 11.27
CA ARG A 95 -22.98 -8.71 11.48
C ARG A 95 -23.61 -8.85 12.86
N ASP A 96 -23.22 -9.87 13.63
CA ASP A 96 -23.63 -10.00 15.03
C ASP A 96 -22.95 -8.98 15.96
N LEU A 97 -21.96 -8.24 15.44
CA LEU A 97 -21.32 -7.12 16.11
C LEU A 97 -21.93 -5.81 15.62
N ALA A 98 -22.08 -4.84 16.52
CA ALA A 98 -22.50 -3.50 16.10
C ALA A 98 -21.48 -2.93 15.11
N ASP A 99 -21.93 -2.57 13.91
CA ASP A 99 -21.08 -1.97 12.88
C ASP A 99 -21.02 -0.46 13.07
N VAL A 100 -20.08 -0.04 13.90
CA VAL A 100 -19.76 1.36 14.16
C VAL A 100 -18.44 1.78 13.51
N PHE A 101 -17.93 0.97 12.58
CA PHE A 101 -16.65 1.22 11.95
C PHE A 101 -16.66 2.44 11.05
N MET A 102 -15.69 3.31 11.24
CA MET A 102 -15.36 4.42 10.35
C MET A 102 -13.86 4.37 10.02
N PHE A 103 -13.51 4.68 8.78
CA PHE A 103 -12.12 4.90 8.43
C PHE A 103 -11.59 6.15 9.15
N PRO A 104 -10.30 6.18 9.54
CA PRO A 104 -9.72 7.35 10.18
C PRO A 104 -9.80 8.58 9.27
N GLU A 105 -9.97 9.75 9.86
CA GLU A 105 -9.90 11.02 9.14
C GLU A 105 -8.46 11.30 8.67
N LYS A 106 -8.36 11.96 7.53
CA LYS A 106 -7.07 12.40 6.99
C LYS A 106 -6.49 13.53 7.83
N ILE A 107 -5.16 13.51 7.98
CA ILE A 107 -4.40 14.53 8.71
C ILE A 107 -3.23 15.04 7.84
N PRO A 108 -3.47 15.50 6.60
CA PRO A 108 -2.40 15.84 5.65
C PRO A 108 -1.46 16.94 6.16
N GLU A 109 -1.94 17.83 7.03
CA GLU A 109 -1.15 18.89 7.66
C GLU A 109 -0.05 18.38 8.59
N LYS A 110 -0.11 17.12 9.01
CA LYS A 110 0.93 16.45 9.80
C LYS A 110 1.97 15.71 8.95
N THR A 111 1.80 15.70 7.64
CA THR A 111 2.73 15.00 6.76
C THR A 111 3.98 15.83 6.54
N LEU A 112 5.07 15.39 7.12
CA LEU A 112 6.39 15.96 6.91
C LEU A 112 6.96 15.56 5.54
N SER A 113 7.90 16.32 5.02
CA SER A 113 8.70 15.93 3.88
C SER A 113 9.72 14.83 4.22
N VAL A 114 10.30 14.20 3.22
CA VAL A 114 11.42 13.26 3.41
C VAL A 114 12.59 13.95 4.11
N GLY A 115 12.92 15.17 3.69
CA GLY A 115 14.01 15.94 4.26
C GLY A 115 13.82 16.26 5.74
N GLU A 116 12.59 16.55 6.16
CA GLU A 116 12.27 16.79 7.56
C GLU A 116 12.29 15.50 8.37
N THR A 117 11.69 14.44 7.84
CA THR A 117 11.56 13.15 8.55
C THR A 117 12.89 12.45 8.77
N LEU A 118 13.82 12.55 7.82
CA LEU A 118 15.10 11.86 7.88
C LEU A 118 16.26 12.77 8.33
N TYR A 119 15.98 14.03 8.65
CA TYR A 119 17.00 15.01 8.99
C TYR A 119 17.95 14.54 10.09
N ASP A 120 17.42 14.07 11.20
CA ASP A 120 18.21 13.63 12.36
C ASP A 120 19.11 12.44 12.00
N LEU A 121 18.58 11.47 11.23
CA LEU A 121 19.35 10.33 10.77
C LEU A 121 20.47 10.72 9.82
N MET A 122 20.21 11.63 8.89
CA MET A 122 21.18 12.09 7.90
C MET A 122 22.26 12.99 8.54
N SER A 123 21.94 13.71 9.60
CA SER A 123 22.88 14.58 10.33
C SER A 123 23.74 13.84 11.35
N ALA A 124 23.35 12.63 11.78
CA ALA A 124 23.92 11.90 12.90
C ALA A 124 25.46 11.71 12.84
N ASN A 125 26.02 11.62 11.63
CA ASN A 125 27.46 11.45 11.40
C ASN A 125 28.18 12.77 11.02
N GLY A 126 27.56 13.91 11.26
CA GLY A 126 28.17 15.23 10.99
C GLY A 126 28.26 15.58 9.51
N TRP A 127 27.38 15.04 8.67
CA TRP A 127 27.35 15.37 7.25
C TRP A 127 27.01 16.86 7.02
N LYS A 128 28.00 17.63 6.56
CA LYS A 128 27.89 19.10 6.46
C LYS A 128 26.87 19.58 5.43
N ALA A 129 26.56 18.78 4.41
CA ALA A 129 25.60 19.12 3.37
C ALA A 129 24.14 18.77 3.71
N VAL A 130 23.86 18.35 4.95
CA VAL A 130 22.52 17.88 5.38
C VAL A 130 21.45 18.95 5.20
N GLU A 131 21.76 20.23 5.43
CA GLU A 131 20.77 21.32 5.25
C GLU A 131 20.42 21.56 3.77
N GLU A 132 21.38 21.45 2.87
CA GLU A 132 21.14 21.53 1.43
C GLU A 132 20.31 20.33 0.96
N TRP A 133 20.68 19.12 1.42
CA TRP A 133 19.92 17.91 1.15
C TRP A 133 18.48 18.03 1.66
N ARG A 134 18.25 18.50 2.89
CA ARG A 134 16.92 18.70 3.45
C ARG A 134 16.04 19.56 2.56
N ARG A 135 16.58 20.63 1.98
CA ARG A 135 15.86 21.51 1.04
C ARG A 135 15.52 20.78 -0.27
N THR A 136 16.45 19.99 -0.79
CA THR A 136 16.25 19.16 -2.00
C THR A 136 15.19 18.09 -1.76
N ALA A 137 15.23 17.45 -0.60
CA ALA A 137 14.32 16.40 -0.19
C ALA A 137 12.99 16.92 0.41
N ASN A 138 12.67 18.20 0.23
CA ASN A 138 11.42 18.79 0.75
C ASN A 138 10.19 18.42 -0.08
N LYS A 139 9.97 17.12 -0.23
CA LYS A 139 8.82 16.51 -0.95
C LYS A 139 8.41 15.22 -0.26
N ILE A 140 7.22 14.72 -0.63
CA ILE A 140 6.75 13.39 -0.22
C ILE A 140 7.38 12.36 -1.15
N ALA A 141 7.92 11.27 -0.57
CA ALA A 141 8.57 10.22 -1.33
C ALA A 141 7.61 9.42 -2.22
N PRO A 142 8.07 8.84 -3.33
CA PRO A 142 7.33 7.79 -4.03
C PRO A 142 7.22 6.54 -3.16
N THR A 143 6.31 5.63 -3.53
CA THR A 143 6.19 4.32 -2.87
C THR A 143 7.54 3.61 -2.85
N LEU A 144 7.98 3.17 -1.66
CA LEU A 144 9.08 2.21 -1.55
C LEU A 144 8.66 0.89 -2.17
N VAL A 145 9.33 0.52 -3.23
CA VAL A 145 9.20 -0.79 -3.87
C VAL A 145 10.52 -1.51 -3.63
N GLY A 146 10.47 -2.67 -2.97
CA GLY A 146 11.66 -3.46 -2.73
C GLY A 146 12.36 -3.83 -4.03
N GLY A 147 13.67 -3.99 -3.98
CA GLY A 147 14.45 -4.56 -5.07
C GLY A 147 13.94 -5.95 -5.44
N SER A 148 14.06 -6.33 -6.69
CA SER A 148 13.72 -7.67 -7.15
C SER A 148 14.95 -8.37 -7.72
N LYS A 149 15.00 -9.70 -7.57
CA LYS A 149 16.04 -10.52 -8.22
C LYS A 149 16.16 -10.23 -9.73
N LYS A 150 15.06 -9.78 -10.36
CA LYS A 150 14.99 -9.46 -11.78
C LYS A 150 15.67 -8.12 -12.14
N HIS A 151 15.91 -7.25 -11.16
CA HIS A 151 16.46 -5.91 -11.34
C HIS A 151 17.73 -5.64 -10.51
N GLY A 152 18.41 -6.68 -10.08
CA GLY A 152 19.76 -6.57 -9.52
C GLY A 152 19.89 -6.49 -8.02
N GLY A 153 18.85 -6.79 -7.26
CA GLY A 153 18.99 -6.93 -5.80
C GLY A 153 18.39 -5.81 -4.96
N PRO A 154 18.99 -5.45 -3.83
CA PRO A 154 18.42 -4.53 -2.84
C PRO A 154 18.58 -3.06 -3.27
N ASP A 155 17.83 -2.64 -4.28
CA ASP A 155 17.75 -1.26 -4.72
C ASP A 155 16.37 -0.65 -4.41
N LEU A 156 16.19 0.63 -4.71
CA LEU A 156 14.90 1.33 -4.55
C LEU A 156 13.89 0.99 -5.67
N GLY A 157 14.06 -0.14 -6.36
CA GLY A 157 13.12 -0.66 -7.34
C GLY A 157 13.45 -0.29 -8.79
N PRO A 158 12.47 -0.29 -9.70
CA PRO A 158 12.68 -0.08 -11.13
C PRO A 158 13.21 1.33 -11.43
N THR A 159 13.81 1.52 -12.59
CA THR A 159 14.45 2.78 -13.03
C THR A 159 13.63 4.04 -12.75
N ARG A 160 12.30 3.99 -12.95
CA ARG A 160 11.42 5.11 -12.64
C ARG A 160 11.41 5.46 -11.14
N ALA A 161 11.38 4.46 -10.27
CA ALA A 161 11.40 4.68 -8.82
C ALA A 161 12.75 5.24 -8.40
N ARG A 162 13.86 4.66 -8.86
CA ARG A 162 15.22 5.16 -8.60
C ARG A 162 15.40 6.61 -9.02
N LYS A 163 14.89 6.98 -10.21
CA LYS A 163 14.93 8.38 -10.69
C LYS A 163 14.19 9.31 -9.74
N ALA A 164 13.00 8.93 -9.31
CA ALA A 164 12.20 9.74 -8.38
C ALA A 164 12.86 9.87 -7.00
N TRP A 165 13.60 8.85 -6.52
CA TRP A 165 14.40 8.95 -5.31
C TRP A 165 15.64 9.81 -5.50
N ALA A 166 16.29 9.76 -6.67
CA ALA A 166 17.43 10.63 -7.01
C ALA A 166 17.05 12.12 -7.01
N GLU A 167 15.80 12.45 -7.40
CA GLU A 167 15.27 13.81 -7.29
C GLU A 167 15.13 14.31 -5.84
N LEU A 168 15.12 13.39 -4.88
CA LEU A 168 15.15 13.66 -3.43
C LEU A 168 16.58 13.61 -2.85
N GLY A 169 17.60 13.54 -3.71
CA GLY A 169 18.98 13.39 -3.28
C GLY A 169 19.31 12.06 -2.63
N VAL A 170 18.56 11.00 -2.97
CA VAL A 170 18.76 9.64 -2.47
C VAL A 170 19.23 8.74 -3.60
N ASP A 171 20.45 8.19 -3.49
CA ASP A 171 20.96 7.21 -4.44
C ASP A 171 20.35 5.82 -4.15
N GLY A 172 19.56 5.33 -5.08
CA GLY A 172 18.89 4.04 -4.97
C GLY A 172 19.61 2.89 -5.68
N ARG A 173 20.88 3.08 -6.01
CA ARG A 173 21.75 2.03 -6.56
C ARG A 173 22.40 1.28 -5.42
N GLY A 174 22.12 0.00 -5.31
CA GLY A 174 22.80 -0.92 -4.39
C GLY A 174 24.08 -1.46 -4.97
#